data_3f8424593574af2bb102c2f449a07027
#
_entry.id   3f8424593574af2bb102c2f449a07027
#
_cell.length_a   1.000
_cell.length_b   1.000
_cell.length_c   1.000
_cell.angle_alpha   90.00
_cell.angle_beta   90.00
_cell.angle_gamma   90.00
#
_symmetry.space_group_name_H-M   'P 1'
#
loop_
_entity.id
_entity.type
_entity.pdbx_description
1 polymer ?
#
loop_
_entity_poly.entity_id
_entity_poly.type
_entity_poly.pdbx_seq_one_letter_code
_entity_poly.pdbx_strand_id
1 'polypeptide(L)'
;MTVNHENEELLQTLLDAYGNGQGGDSPTEAQWRRLIERGASTPLVLVNFFKLRAQADYTGTPHAGAAPVAGQEAFGRYSAVSMPALTAAGGRFLHMGPYEGGFLGEDEDWHMVAIGHYPHMAAFWKLYRNPDYIAAFCHRTAACERQKVMVLG
;
A
#
# COMPACT_ATOMS: atom_id res chain seq x y z
N MET A 1 9.65 10.51 -29.71
CA MET A 1 9.50 10.13 -28.32
C MET A 1 9.30 8.62 -28.26
N THR A 2 10.26 7.90 -27.73
CA THR A 2 10.14 6.46 -27.55
C THR A 2 9.18 6.21 -26.39
N VAL A 3 8.01 5.63 -26.69
CA VAL A 3 7.14 5.10 -25.63
C VAL A 3 7.94 4.00 -24.94
N ASN A 4 8.15 4.13 -23.64
CA ASN A 4 8.83 3.09 -22.89
C ASN A 4 7.86 1.94 -22.67
N HIS A 5 7.96 0.91 -23.50
CA HIS A 5 7.10 -0.26 -23.44
C HIS A 5 7.15 -0.95 -22.07
N GLU A 6 8.33 -0.97 -21.43
CA GLU A 6 8.50 -1.56 -20.11
C GLU A 6 7.64 -0.82 -19.07
N ASN A 7 7.58 0.51 -19.14
CA ASN A 7 6.76 1.32 -18.25
C ASN A 7 5.27 1.08 -18.47
N GLU A 8 4.85 0.95 -19.73
CA GLU A 8 3.44 0.66 -20.05
C GLU A 8 3.06 -0.75 -19.61
N GLU A 9 3.92 -1.74 -19.77
CA GLU A 9 3.71 -3.10 -19.28
C GLU A 9 3.62 -3.13 -17.75
N LEU A 10 4.52 -2.43 -17.06
CA LEU A 10 4.49 -2.31 -15.62
C LEU A 10 3.19 -1.67 -15.15
N LEU A 11 2.78 -0.57 -15.78
CA LEU A 11 1.52 0.10 -15.45
C LEU A 11 0.34 -0.86 -15.59
N GLN A 12 0.26 -1.60 -16.70
CA GLN A 12 -0.83 -2.53 -16.93
C GLN A 12 -0.84 -3.65 -15.88
N THR A 13 0.33 -4.17 -15.52
CA THR A 13 0.48 -5.16 -14.46
C THR A 13 -0.06 -4.64 -13.13
N LEU A 14 0.25 -3.39 -12.78
CA LEU A 14 -0.21 -2.78 -11.53
C LEU A 14 -1.72 -2.51 -11.54
N LEU A 15 -2.25 -2.02 -12.66
CA LEU A 15 -3.69 -1.79 -12.80
C LEU A 15 -4.48 -3.11 -12.71
N ASP A 16 -3.97 -4.17 -13.32
CA ASP A 16 -4.60 -5.49 -13.26
C ASP A 16 -4.58 -6.07 -11.84
N ALA A 17 -3.48 -5.84 -11.11
CA ALA A 17 -3.31 -6.38 -9.76
C ALA A 17 -4.06 -5.58 -8.69
N TYR A 18 -4.06 -4.26 -8.77
CA TYR A 18 -4.53 -3.38 -7.70
C TYR A 18 -5.71 -2.48 -8.07
N GLY A 19 -6.02 -2.34 -9.35
CA GLY A 19 -7.07 -1.45 -9.83
C GLY A 19 -6.60 0.00 -10.01
N ASN A 20 -7.56 0.88 -10.25
CA ASN A 20 -7.34 2.29 -10.61
C ASN A 20 -8.04 3.22 -9.62
N GLY A 21 -7.67 3.13 -8.35
CA GLY A 21 -8.09 4.07 -7.33
C GLY A 21 -9.53 3.97 -6.84
N GLN A 22 -10.25 2.91 -7.20
CA GLN A 22 -11.64 2.72 -6.78
C GLN A 22 -11.74 2.68 -5.25
N GLY A 23 -12.65 3.49 -4.69
CA GLY A 23 -12.87 3.54 -3.26
C GLY A 23 -11.71 4.09 -2.44
N GLY A 24 -10.67 4.61 -3.09
CA GLY A 24 -9.47 5.06 -2.41
C GLY A 24 -8.58 3.94 -1.89
N ASP A 25 -8.77 2.72 -2.39
CA ASP A 25 -8.08 1.52 -1.89
C ASP A 25 -6.79 1.20 -2.65
N SER A 26 -6.56 1.88 -3.77
CA SER A 26 -5.35 1.72 -4.58
C SER A 26 -4.98 3.04 -5.25
N PRO A 27 -3.75 3.18 -5.76
CA PRO A 27 -3.39 4.34 -6.56
C PRO A 27 -4.23 4.46 -7.82
N THR A 28 -4.48 5.70 -8.24
CA THR A 28 -5.02 5.98 -9.57
C THR A 28 -3.96 5.72 -10.64
N GLU A 29 -4.37 5.62 -11.91
CA GLU A 29 -3.41 5.49 -13.01
C GLU A 29 -2.38 6.64 -12.99
N ALA A 30 -2.82 7.87 -12.75
CA ALA A 30 -1.92 9.02 -12.68
C ALA A 30 -0.89 8.89 -11.55
N GLN A 31 -1.31 8.37 -10.39
CA GLN A 31 -0.42 8.12 -9.26
C GLN A 31 0.58 7.00 -9.56
N TRP A 32 0.14 5.92 -10.20
CA TRP A 32 1.04 4.85 -10.66
C TRP A 32 2.08 5.39 -11.65
N ARG A 33 1.65 6.19 -12.65
CA ARG A 33 2.56 6.78 -13.64
C ARG A 33 3.61 7.67 -12.98
N ARG A 34 3.22 8.46 -12.00
CA ARG A 34 4.16 9.33 -11.26
C ARG A 34 5.27 8.52 -10.60
N LEU A 35 4.95 7.36 -10.03
CA LEU A 35 5.95 6.48 -9.42
C LEU A 35 6.81 5.79 -10.49
N ILE A 36 6.19 5.31 -11.57
CA ILE A 36 6.90 4.62 -12.66
C ILE A 36 7.92 5.54 -13.33
N GLU A 37 7.60 6.84 -13.43
CA GLU A 37 8.49 7.83 -14.05
C GLU A 37 9.68 8.22 -13.19
N ARG A 38 9.71 7.80 -11.93
CA ARG A 38 10.89 8.00 -11.08
C ARG A 38 12.04 7.12 -11.58
N GLY A 39 13.26 7.64 -11.54
CA GLY A 39 14.43 6.85 -11.94
C GLY A 39 14.61 5.58 -11.08
N ALA A 40 15.03 4.49 -11.70
CA ALA A 40 15.14 3.18 -11.06
C ALA A 40 16.00 3.18 -9.78
N SER A 41 17.01 4.04 -9.71
CA SER A 41 17.92 4.17 -8.57
C SER A 41 17.44 5.19 -7.52
N THR A 42 16.31 5.86 -7.77
CA THR A 42 15.78 6.88 -6.86
C THR A 42 15.22 6.24 -5.60
N PRO A 43 15.59 6.72 -4.40
CA PRO A 43 14.97 6.23 -3.16
C PRO A 43 13.51 6.69 -3.06
N LEU A 44 12.75 5.96 -2.25
CA LEU A 44 11.34 6.24 -2.04
C LEU A 44 11.00 6.09 -0.56
N VAL A 45 10.30 7.09 -0.02
CA VAL A 45 9.70 7.01 1.32
C VAL A 45 8.19 7.13 1.17
N LEU A 46 7.47 6.19 1.76
CA LEU A 46 6.01 6.24 1.81
C LEU A 46 5.56 6.45 3.25
N VAL A 47 4.73 7.47 3.46
CA VAL A 47 4.08 7.72 4.75
C VAL A 47 2.66 7.22 4.63
N ASN A 48 2.36 6.11 5.31
CA ASN A 48 1.07 5.44 5.27
C ASN A 48 0.23 5.81 6.49
N PHE A 49 -0.99 6.26 6.25
CA PHE A 49 -1.98 6.57 7.28
C PHE A 49 -3.13 5.59 7.16
N PHE A 50 -3.51 4.96 8.28
CA PHE A 50 -4.57 3.96 8.29
C PHE A 50 -5.65 4.29 9.33
N LYS A 51 -6.91 4.23 8.90
CA LYS A 51 -8.08 4.20 9.76
C LYS A 51 -8.70 2.82 9.62
N LEU A 52 -8.68 2.02 10.67
CA LEU A 52 -9.17 0.65 10.62
C LEU A 52 -10.68 0.59 10.88
N ARG A 53 -11.37 -0.32 10.17
CA ARG A 53 -12.76 -0.66 10.45
C ARG A 53 -12.86 -1.41 11.77
N ALA A 54 -13.97 -1.25 12.47
CA ALA A 54 -14.28 -2.11 13.62
C ALA A 54 -14.41 -3.57 13.17
N GLN A 55 -15.15 -3.80 12.07
CA GLN A 55 -15.27 -5.11 11.41
C GLN A 55 -14.75 -5.01 9.98
N ALA A 56 -13.86 -5.92 9.59
CA ALA A 56 -13.32 -5.97 8.25
C ALA A 56 -14.42 -6.20 7.20
N ASP A 57 -14.25 -5.58 6.05
CA ASP A 57 -15.16 -5.73 4.90
C ASP A 57 -14.45 -6.46 3.76
N TYR A 58 -14.72 -7.75 3.63
CA TYR A 58 -14.15 -8.59 2.58
C TYR A 58 -15.04 -8.69 1.33
N THR A 59 -16.06 -7.84 1.19
CA THR A 59 -16.93 -7.82 0.02
C THR A 59 -16.12 -7.74 -1.27
N GLY A 60 -16.45 -8.58 -2.24
CA GLY A 60 -15.76 -8.61 -3.54
C GLY A 60 -14.41 -9.31 -3.54
N THR A 61 -14.02 -9.96 -2.43
CA THR A 61 -12.78 -10.73 -2.32
C THR A 61 -13.07 -12.23 -2.21
N PRO A 62 -12.05 -13.11 -2.39
CA PRO A 62 -12.21 -14.55 -2.16
C PRO A 62 -12.61 -14.91 -0.72
N HIS A 63 -12.46 -14.00 0.23
CA HIS A 63 -12.78 -14.22 1.65
C HIS A 63 -14.19 -13.72 2.03
N ALA A 64 -15.02 -13.29 1.08
CA ALA A 64 -16.32 -12.67 1.36
C ALA A 64 -17.28 -13.56 2.17
N GLY A 65 -17.20 -14.89 2.02
CA GLY A 65 -18.02 -15.85 2.74
C GLY A 65 -17.45 -16.32 4.08
N ALA A 66 -16.29 -15.82 4.47
CA ALA A 66 -15.67 -16.23 5.73
C ALA A 66 -16.37 -15.61 6.95
N ALA A 67 -16.11 -16.17 8.14
CA ALA A 67 -16.62 -15.62 9.39
C ALA A 67 -16.11 -14.19 9.59
N PRO A 68 -16.95 -13.27 10.13
CA PRO A 68 -16.55 -11.91 10.39
C PRO A 68 -15.33 -11.81 11.32
N VAL A 69 -14.42 -10.89 11.02
CA VAL A 69 -13.24 -10.60 11.85
C VAL A 69 -13.13 -9.09 12.06
N ALA A 70 -12.44 -8.67 13.11
CA ALA A 70 -12.15 -7.26 13.34
C ALA A 70 -11.24 -6.71 12.24
N GLY A 71 -11.35 -5.42 11.95
CA GLY A 71 -10.44 -4.74 11.02
C GLY A 71 -8.98 -4.89 11.43
N GLN A 72 -8.69 -4.81 12.73
CA GLN A 72 -7.34 -5.01 13.26
C GLN A 72 -6.80 -6.42 12.97
N GLU A 73 -7.65 -7.45 13.05
CA GLU A 73 -7.24 -8.82 12.70
C GLU A 73 -6.95 -8.96 11.22
N ALA A 74 -7.79 -8.38 10.36
CA ALA A 74 -7.54 -8.37 8.91
C ALA A 74 -6.24 -7.64 8.57
N PHE A 75 -5.98 -6.51 9.23
CA PHE A 75 -4.72 -5.79 9.04
C PHE A 75 -3.51 -6.63 9.49
N GLY A 76 -3.66 -7.41 10.56
CA GLY A 76 -2.64 -8.36 11.01
C GLY A 76 -2.33 -9.43 9.97
N ARG A 77 -3.35 -9.92 9.26
CA ARG A 77 -3.18 -10.86 8.15
C ARG A 77 -2.38 -10.23 7.01
N TYR A 78 -2.68 -8.97 6.69
CA TYR A 78 -1.89 -8.21 5.72
C TYR A 78 -0.45 -8.06 6.18
N SER A 79 -0.22 -7.63 7.40
CA SER A 79 1.12 -7.38 7.97
C SER A 79 1.97 -8.65 8.01
N ALA A 80 1.36 -9.80 8.29
CA ALA A 80 2.06 -11.08 8.33
C ALA A 80 2.72 -11.44 7.00
N VAL A 81 2.18 -10.96 5.89
CA VAL A 81 2.74 -11.14 4.56
C VAL A 81 3.60 -9.95 4.15
N SER A 82 3.11 -8.73 4.38
CA SER A 82 3.75 -7.51 3.88
C SER A 82 5.09 -7.21 4.54
N MET A 83 5.22 -7.44 5.84
CA MET A 83 6.45 -7.09 6.56
C MET A 83 7.65 -7.94 6.12
N PRO A 84 7.57 -9.30 6.08
CA PRO A 84 8.67 -10.08 5.57
C PRO A 84 8.92 -9.87 4.06
N ALA A 85 7.88 -9.65 3.27
CA ALA A 85 8.01 -9.39 1.83
C ALA A 85 8.72 -8.06 1.56
N LEU A 86 8.40 -7.02 2.32
CA LEU A 86 9.05 -5.71 2.22
C LEU A 86 10.55 -5.82 2.54
N THR A 87 10.89 -6.52 3.62
CA THR A 87 12.28 -6.75 4.01
C THR A 87 13.02 -7.54 2.94
N ALA A 88 12.42 -8.61 2.42
CA ALA A 88 13.02 -9.42 1.36
C ALA A 88 13.23 -8.63 0.06
N ALA A 89 12.39 -7.63 -0.21
CA ALA A 89 12.54 -6.76 -1.37
C ALA A 89 13.62 -5.70 -1.20
N GLY A 90 14.13 -5.50 0.02
CA GLY A 90 15.16 -4.50 0.33
C GLY A 90 14.64 -3.25 1.01
N GLY A 91 13.34 -3.21 1.33
CA GLY A 91 12.73 -2.12 2.08
C GLY A 91 12.89 -2.27 3.58
N ARG A 92 12.53 -1.22 4.31
CA ARG A 92 12.48 -1.25 5.77
C ARG A 92 11.49 -0.21 6.28
N PHE A 93 10.97 -0.41 7.49
CA PHE A 93 10.21 0.62 8.17
C PHE A 93 11.15 1.54 8.96
N LEU A 94 10.98 2.85 8.77
CA LEU A 94 11.68 3.86 9.57
C LEU A 94 10.98 4.07 10.90
N HIS A 95 9.65 3.99 10.91
CA HIS A 95 8.84 4.12 12.11
C HIS A 95 7.45 3.57 11.87
N MET A 96 6.84 3.00 12.89
CA MET A 96 5.42 2.64 12.93
C MET A 96 4.90 2.94 14.33
N GLY A 97 3.70 3.51 14.40
CA GLY A 97 3.09 3.79 15.70
C GLY A 97 1.69 4.35 15.56
N PRO A 98 0.99 4.53 16.71
CA PRO A 98 -0.32 5.15 16.70
C PRO A 98 -0.22 6.61 16.26
N TYR A 99 -1.28 7.10 15.60
CA TYR A 99 -1.42 8.51 15.31
C TYR A 99 -1.91 9.21 16.60
N GLU A 100 -1.18 10.20 17.07
CA GLU A 100 -1.49 10.88 18.34
C GLU A 100 -1.97 12.32 18.15
N GLY A 101 -2.12 12.77 16.92
CA GLY A 101 -2.61 14.11 16.60
C GLY A 101 -1.58 14.94 15.83
N GLY A 102 -1.97 16.16 15.48
CA GLY A 102 -1.09 17.12 14.83
C GLY A 102 -0.32 17.94 15.88
N PHE A 103 0.91 18.26 15.58
CA PHE A 103 1.67 19.26 16.36
C PHE A 103 1.30 20.68 15.90
N LEU A 104 1.01 20.81 14.58
CA LEU A 104 0.64 22.07 13.96
C LEU A 104 -0.33 21.78 12.83
N GLY A 105 -1.36 22.59 12.68
CA GLY A 105 -2.47 22.36 11.76
C GLY A 105 -3.59 21.57 12.41
N GLU A 106 -4.56 21.13 11.62
CA GLU A 106 -5.71 20.40 12.11
C GLU A 106 -5.36 18.94 12.41
N ASP A 107 -5.98 18.37 13.45
CA ASP A 107 -5.91 16.94 13.71
C ASP A 107 -6.70 16.20 12.62
N GLU A 108 -6.16 15.04 12.21
CA GLU A 108 -6.84 14.13 11.30
C GLU A 108 -7.27 12.87 12.06
N ASP A 109 -8.22 12.15 11.50
CA ASP A 109 -8.76 10.94 12.14
C ASP A 109 -8.09 9.68 11.58
N TRP A 110 -6.96 9.31 12.19
CA TRP A 110 -6.20 8.13 11.85
C TRP A 110 -5.90 7.28 13.09
N HIS A 111 -5.79 5.97 12.91
CA HIS A 111 -5.38 5.07 13.99
C HIS A 111 -3.87 4.87 14.04
N MET A 112 -3.22 4.78 12.88
CA MET A 112 -1.82 4.36 12.80
C MET A 112 -1.12 5.01 11.62
N VAL A 113 0.18 5.24 11.79
CA VAL A 113 1.07 5.70 10.72
C VAL A 113 2.24 4.73 10.61
N ALA A 114 2.61 4.38 9.38
CA ALA A 114 3.77 3.56 9.08
C ALA A 114 4.60 4.24 7.99
N ILE A 115 5.89 4.43 8.26
CA ILE A 115 6.81 5.08 7.33
C ILE A 115 7.75 4.02 6.76
N GLY A 116 7.57 3.71 5.47
CA GLY A 116 8.38 2.73 4.77
C GLY A 116 9.45 3.40 3.92
N HIS A 117 10.63 2.80 3.86
CA HIS A 117 11.75 3.26 3.06
C HIS A 117 12.18 2.18 2.09
N TYR A 118 12.38 2.58 0.84
CA TYR A 118 12.91 1.73 -0.22
C TYR A 118 14.18 2.40 -0.75
N PRO A 119 15.33 1.71 -0.77
CA PRO A 119 16.59 2.35 -1.19
C PRO A 119 16.61 2.77 -2.66
N HIS A 120 15.77 2.14 -3.47
CA HIS A 120 15.59 2.45 -4.90
C HIS A 120 14.23 1.93 -5.37
N MET A 121 13.74 2.45 -6.49
CA MET A 121 12.41 2.08 -7.00
C MET A 121 12.30 0.60 -7.34
N ALA A 122 13.40 -0.04 -7.76
CA ALA A 122 13.38 -1.47 -8.06
C ALA A 122 12.97 -2.33 -6.85
N ALA A 123 13.35 -1.95 -5.63
CA ALA A 123 12.92 -2.63 -4.41
C ALA A 123 11.41 -2.50 -4.20
N PHE A 124 10.86 -1.32 -4.43
CA PHE A 124 9.42 -1.09 -4.34
C PHE A 124 8.64 -1.95 -5.36
N TRP A 125 9.10 -1.98 -6.62
CA TRP A 125 8.44 -2.80 -7.63
C TRP A 125 8.56 -4.29 -7.35
N LYS A 126 9.65 -4.73 -6.76
CA LYS A 126 9.82 -6.12 -6.34
C LYS A 126 8.75 -6.53 -5.33
N LEU A 127 8.43 -5.66 -4.38
CA LEU A 127 7.33 -5.90 -3.44
C LEU A 127 5.98 -5.92 -4.14
N TYR A 128 5.66 -4.86 -4.91
CA TYR A 128 4.34 -4.69 -5.51
C TYR A 128 4.05 -5.68 -6.65
N ARG A 129 5.07 -6.36 -7.17
CA ARG A 129 4.92 -7.44 -8.15
C ARG A 129 4.99 -8.83 -7.53
N ASN A 130 5.24 -8.93 -6.23
CA ASN A 130 5.28 -10.20 -5.52
C ASN A 130 3.86 -10.81 -5.46
N PRO A 131 3.65 -12.04 -5.99
CA PRO A 131 2.33 -12.65 -6.00
C PRO A 131 1.71 -12.81 -4.61
N ASP A 132 2.51 -13.10 -3.59
CA ASP A 132 2.01 -13.25 -2.22
C ASP A 132 1.55 -11.90 -1.66
N TYR A 133 2.27 -10.83 -1.94
CA TYR A 133 1.88 -9.49 -1.55
C TYR A 133 0.58 -9.06 -2.26
N ILE A 134 0.49 -9.30 -3.56
CA ILE A 134 -0.71 -9.01 -4.34
C ILE A 134 -1.92 -9.73 -3.75
N ALA A 135 -1.78 -11.02 -3.44
CA ALA A 135 -2.86 -11.82 -2.85
C ALA A 135 -3.26 -11.32 -1.45
N ALA A 136 -2.30 -10.83 -0.67
CA ALA A 136 -2.54 -10.34 0.69
C ALA A 136 -3.13 -8.93 0.72
N PHE A 137 -3.07 -8.17 -0.36
CA PHE A 137 -3.51 -6.78 -0.38
C PHE A 137 -5.01 -6.64 -0.08
N CYS A 138 -5.82 -7.64 -0.38
CA CYS A 138 -7.24 -7.65 -0.05
C CYS A 138 -7.49 -7.56 1.46
N HIS A 139 -6.57 -8.05 2.29
CA HIS A 139 -6.68 -7.92 3.75
C HIS A 139 -6.49 -6.48 4.21
N ARG A 140 -5.60 -5.74 3.56
CA ARG A 140 -5.41 -4.30 3.81
C ARG A 140 -6.68 -3.52 3.42
N THR A 141 -7.22 -3.77 2.24
CA THR A 141 -8.46 -3.14 1.77
C THR A 141 -9.64 -3.46 2.70
N ALA A 142 -9.77 -4.74 3.09
CA ALA A 142 -10.83 -5.16 4.01
C ALA A 142 -10.71 -4.52 5.40
N ALA A 143 -9.49 -4.31 5.87
CA ALA A 143 -9.22 -3.76 7.20
C ALA A 143 -9.48 -2.25 7.29
N CYS A 144 -9.27 -1.51 6.20
CA CYS A 144 -9.23 -0.04 6.22
C CYS A 144 -10.56 0.59 5.87
N GLU A 145 -11.10 1.39 6.80
CA GLU A 145 -12.20 2.31 6.50
C GLU A 145 -11.71 3.42 5.58
N ARG A 146 -10.49 3.89 5.81
CA ARG A 146 -9.85 4.97 5.06
C ARG A 146 -8.34 4.82 5.14
N GLN A 147 -7.66 5.17 4.07
CA GLN A 147 -6.20 5.18 4.03
C GLN A 147 -5.68 6.32 3.17
N LYS A 148 -4.48 6.74 3.46
CA LYS A 148 -3.77 7.78 2.72
C LYS A 148 -2.29 7.43 2.71
N VAL A 149 -1.65 7.60 1.57
CA VAL A 149 -0.22 7.37 1.46
C VAL A 149 0.42 8.59 0.79
N MET A 150 1.42 9.17 1.43
CA MET A 150 2.20 10.26 0.86
C MET A 150 3.53 9.74 0.35
N VAL A 151 3.96 10.28 -0.77
CA VAL A 151 5.25 9.97 -1.40
C VAL A 151 6.25 11.05 -1.04
N LEU A 152 7.40 10.64 -0.51
CA LEU A 152 8.53 11.52 -0.24
C LEU A 152 9.76 11.04 -1.02
N GLY A 153 10.63 11.97 -1.33
CA GLY A 153 11.91 11.67 -1.98
C GLY A 153 12.99 11.25 -0.99
#